data_f7b706355047eb90f57d89b768e82e5d
#
_entry.id   f7b706355047eb90f57d89b768e82e5d
#
_cell.length_a   1.000
_cell.length_b   1.000
_cell.length_c   1.000
_cell.angle_alpha   90.00
_cell.angle_beta   90.00
_cell.angle_gamma   90.00
#
_symmetry.space_group_name_H-M   'P 1'
#
loop_
_entity.id
_entity.type
_entity.pdbx_description
1 polymer ?
#
loop_
_entity_poly.entity_id
_entity_poly.type
_entity_poly.pdbx_seq_one_letter_code
_entity_poly.pdbx_strand_id
1 'polypeptide(L)'
;MFSGGDKAAKVLYKNAMNLVTNNAALEDLCTSLATCDFITVDTEFLRESTYWPKLCLIQTAGDGFEGMIDPLADGLDLKPFYDLLVNPNVTKVMHGCRQDIEIFHKQAGIIPTPVIDTQIAAMVCGFGDAVGYETLIRKTTGGKVDKDSRFTDWGRRPLS
;
A
#
# COMPACT_ATOMS: atom_id res chain seq x y z
N MET A 1 16.59 20.84 -19.00
CA MET A 1 16.67 21.61 -17.75
C MET A 1 15.39 21.32 -16.97
N PHE A 2 15.38 20.23 -16.19
CA PHE A 2 14.22 19.80 -15.39
C PHE A 2 14.59 19.99 -13.91
N SER A 3 14.21 21.12 -13.34
CA SER A 3 14.32 21.40 -11.90
C SER A 3 12.92 21.33 -11.28
N GLY A 4 12.49 20.17 -10.88
CA GLY A 4 11.19 19.95 -10.24
C GLY A 4 11.11 18.78 -9.26
N GLY A 5 12.21 18.02 -9.09
CA GLY A 5 12.18 16.74 -8.39
C GLY A 5 12.32 16.76 -6.87
N ASP A 6 12.59 17.91 -6.23
CA ASP A 6 13.09 17.90 -4.85
C ASP A 6 12.05 18.29 -3.76
N LYS A 7 10.82 18.61 -4.14
CA LYS A 7 9.77 18.99 -3.18
C LYS A 7 8.78 17.86 -2.85
N ALA A 8 8.55 16.94 -3.78
CA ALA A 8 7.55 15.86 -3.59
C ALA A 8 7.99 14.79 -2.57
N ALA A 9 9.28 14.45 -2.53
CA ALA A 9 9.78 13.40 -1.63
C ALA A 9 9.87 13.82 -0.14
N LYS A 10 9.80 15.12 0.18
CA LYS A 10 9.90 15.63 1.56
C LYS A 10 8.57 15.82 2.28
N VAL A 11 7.44 15.71 1.59
CA VAL A 11 6.11 15.97 2.17
C VAL A 11 5.51 14.74 2.87
N LEU A 12 5.98 13.53 2.56
CA LEU A 12 5.33 12.27 2.97
C LEU A 12 5.53 11.82 4.44
N TYR A 13 6.32 12.50 5.25
CA TYR A 13 6.65 12.01 6.60
C TYR A 13 6.39 12.99 7.76
N LYS A 14 5.60 14.03 7.60
CA LYS A 14 5.40 15.05 8.65
C LYS A 14 3.99 15.19 9.21
N ASN A 15 2.99 14.54 8.62
CA ASN A 15 1.67 14.46 9.23
C ASN A 15 1.49 13.07 9.84
N ALA A 16 0.96 13.01 11.06
CA ALA A 16 0.51 11.75 11.65
C ALA A 16 -0.40 11.08 10.59
N MET A 17 0.06 9.97 10.00
CA MET A 17 -0.71 9.27 8.96
C MET A 17 -2.09 8.97 9.54
N ASN A 18 -3.16 9.39 8.86
CA ASN A 18 -4.53 9.18 9.30
C ASN A 18 -4.82 7.68 9.36
N LEU A 19 -4.89 7.15 10.59
CA LEU A 19 -5.32 5.78 10.81
C LEU A 19 -6.83 5.70 10.66
N VAL A 20 -7.30 5.00 9.66
CA VAL A 20 -8.71 4.79 9.34
C VAL A 20 -9.22 3.59 10.12
N THR A 21 -10.14 3.83 11.06
CA THR A 21 -10.70 2.82 11.97
C THR A 21 -12.22 2.75 11.95
N ASN A 22 -12.88 3.49 11.05
CA ASN A 22 -14.33 3.50 10.93
C ASN A 22 -14.77 3.63 9.47
N ASN A 23 -16.02 3.22 9.19
CA ASN A 23 -16.57 3.13 7.84
C ASN A 23 -16.66 4.48 7.13
N ALA A 24 -17.03 5.55 7.83
CA ALA A 24 -17.16 6.88 7.22
C ALA A 24 -15.79 7.39 6.72
N ALA A 25 -14.75 7.29 7.55
CA ALA A 25 -13.40 7.69 7.15
C ALA A 25 -12.84 6.81 6.01
N LEU A 26 -13.18 5.52 5.98
CA LEU A 26 -12.80 4.63 4.89
C LEU A 26 -13.47 5.02 3.58
N GLU A 27 -14.76 5.33 3.62
CA GLU A 27 -15.55 5.74 2.46
C GLU A 27 -15.03 7.06 1.87
N ASP A 28 -14.74 8.04 2.73
CA ASP A 28 -14.15 9.33 2.35
C ASP A 28 -12.79 9.15 1.68
N LEU A 29 -11.91 8.33 2.28
CA LEU A 29 -10.59 8.01 1.72
C LEU A 29 -10.74 7.32 0.35
N CYS A 30 -11.55 6.28 0.25
CA CYS A 30 -11.74 5.54 -1.00
C CYS A 30 -12.35 6.41 -2.10
N THR A 31 -13.30 7.29 -1.76
CA THR A 31 -13.90 8.25 -2.69
C THR A 31 -12.84 9.20 -3.24
N SER A 32 -11.97 9.73 -2.38
CA SER A 32 -10.87 10.60 -2.78
C SER A 32 -9.86 9.87 -3.68
N LEU A 33 -9.43 8.68 -3.29
CA LEU A 33 -8.49 7.86 -4.06
C LEU A 33 -9.06 7.40 -5.41
N ALA A 34 -10.38 7.23 -5.53
CA ALA A 34 -11.04 6.87 -6.79
C ALA A 34 -10.93 7.97 -7.87
N THR A 35 -10.54 9.19 -7.50
CA THR A 35 -10.31 10.30 -8.45
C THR A 35 -8.88 10.31 -9.03
N CYS A 36 -7.99 9.47 -8.50
CA CYS A 36 -6.58 9.41 -8.93
C CYS A 36 -6.41 8.50 -10.15
N ASP A 37 -5.45 8.81 -11.02
CA ASP A 37 -5.06 7.93 -12.13
C ASP A 37 -4.44 6.63 -11.63
N PHE A 38 -3.71 6.72 -10.51
CA PHE A 38 -3.13 5.57 -9.82
C PHE A 38 -3.08 5.78 -8.31
N ILE A 39 -3.05 4.67 -7.59
CA ILE A 39 -2.82 4.62 -6.14
C ILE A 39 -1.70 3.63 -5.85
N THR A 40 -0.95 3.87 -4.78
CA THR A 40 -0.04 2.88 -4.20
C THR A 40 -0.80 2.04 -3.17
N VAL A 41 -0.48 0.76 -3.08
CA VAL A 41 -1.04 -0.14 -2.09
C VAL A 41 0.06 -1.04 -1.55
N ASP A 42 0.15 -1.15 -0.23
CA ASP A 42 1.02 -2.06 0.49
C ASP A 42 0.28 -2.64 1.69
N THR A 43 0.62 -3.85 2.14
CA THR A 43 -0.02 -4.48 3.29
C THR A 43 0.98 -5.00 4.31
N GLU A 44 0.60 -4.91 5.59
CA GLU A 44 1.29 -5.60 6.67
C GLU A 44 0.42 -6.73 7.20
N PHE A 45 0.99 -7.91 7.40
CA PHE A 45 0.27 -9.10 7.81
C PHE A 45 1.11 -10.03 8.68
N LEU A 46 0.44 -10.88 9.44
CA LEU A 46 1.06 -11.95 10.22
C LEU A 46 0.86 -13.30 9.53
N ARG A 47 1.95 -14.08 9.40
CA ARG A 47 1.95 -15.43 8.80
C ARG A 47 2.74 -16.47 9.61
N GLU A 48 3.01 -16.22 10.88
CA GLU A 48 3.93 -17.05 11.67
C GLU A 48 3.32 -18.41 12.11
N SER A 49 2.01 -18.43 12.37
CA SER A 49 1.33 -19.60 12.95
C SER A 49 0.11 -20.10 12.17
N THR A 50 -0.21 -19.46 11.05
CA THR A 50 -1.40 -19.76 10.24
C THR A 50 -1.04 -20.02 8.78
N TYR A 51 -1.81 -20.92 8.14
CA TYR A 51 -1.64 -21.18 6.70
C TYR A 51 -1.94 -19.93 5.87
N TRP A 52 -3.00 -19.19 6.22
CA TRP A 52 -3.37 -17.94 5.58
C TRP A 52 -2.86 -16.73 6.37
N PRO A 53 -2.31 -15.73 5.69
CA PRO A 53 -1.90 -14.49 6.35
C PRO A 53 -3.09 -13.78 7.00
N LYS A 54 -2.85 -13.22 8.19
CA LYS A 54 -3.79 -12.31 8.86
C LYS A 54 -3.43 -10.88 8.49
N LEU A 55 -4.26 -10.21 7.69
CA LEU A 55 -4.09 -8.80 7.35
C LEU A 55 -4.17 -7.93 8.61
N CYS A 56 -3.19 -7.07 8.79
CA CYS A 56 -3.06 -6.22 9.98
C CYS A 56 -3.05 -4.72 9.67
N LEU A 57 -2.59 -4.32 8.49
CA LEU A 57 -2.59 -2.93 8.06
C LEU A 57 -2.63 -2.86 6.54
N ILE A 58 -3.31 -1.86 5.99
CA ILE A 58 -3.23 -1.49 4.58
C ILE A 58 -2.71 -0.06 4.53
N GLN A 59 -1.71 0.18 3.70
CA GLN A 59 -1.19 1.51 3.41
C GLN A 59 -1.55 1.86 1.97
N THR A 60 -2.12 3.02 1.76
CA THR A 60 -2.49 3.48 0.42
C THR A 60 -2.30 4.98 0.27
N ALA A 61 -1.90 5.40 -0.92
CA ALA A 61 -1.75 6.80 -1.26
C ALA A 61 -2.00 7.05 -2.75
N GLY A 62 -2.47 8.23 -3.08
CA GLY A 62 -2.63 8.75 -4.45
C GLY A 62 -2.66 10.27 -4.39
N ASP A 63 -2.43 10.96 -5.44
CA ASP A 63 -2.37 12.41 -5.67
C ASP A 63 -2.83 13.33 -4.51
N GLY A 64 -2.03 13.41 -3.45
CA GLY A 64 -2.31 14.23 -2.26
C GLY A 64 -3.21 13.58 -1.20
N PHE A 65 -3.68 12.37 -1.43
CA PHE A 65 -4.46 11.58 -0.47
C PHE A 65 -3.61 10.41 0.04
N GLU A 66 -3.66 10.16 1.34
CA GLU A 66 -2.96 9.03 1.95
C GLU A 66 -3.72 8.53 3.18
N GLY A 67 -3.60 7.24 3.49
CA GLY A 67 -4.18 6.66 4.68
C GLY A 67 -3.58 5.31 5.03
N MET A 68 -3.63 5.02 6.33
CA MET A 68 -3.44 3.68 6.88
C MET A 68 -4.79 3.15 7.31
N ILE A 69 -5.21 2.02 6.77
CA ILE A 69 -6.49 1.40 7.11
C ILE A 69 -6.20 0.28 8.11
N ASP A 70 -6.90 0.27 9.24
CA ASP A 70 -6.80 -0.77 10.26
C ASP A 70 -7.88 -1.86 10.04
N PRO A 71 -7.57 -2.96 9.34
CA PRO A 71 -8.53 -4.02 9.09
C PRO A 71 -8.93 -4.81 10.36
N LEU A 72 -8.28 -4.53 11.50
CA LEU A 72 -8.61 -5.14 12.80
C LEU A 72 -9.51 -4.24 13.66
N ALA A 73 -9.88 -3.05 13.17
CA ALA A 73 -10.80 -2.16 13.87
C ALA A 73 -12.21 -2.77 13.92
N ASP A 74 -12.85 -2.69 15.08
CA ASP A 74 -14.17 -3.27 15.31
C ASP A 74 -15.23 -2.67 14.37
N GLY A 75 -15.92 -3.53 13.63
CA GLY A 75 -17.01 -3.14 12.74
C GLY A 75 -16.60 -2.42 11.46
N LEU A 76 -15.31 -2.37 11.13
CA LEU A 76 -14.84 -1.83 9.86
C LEU A 76 -15.15 -2.80 8.71
N ASP A 77 -15.92 -2.33 7.73
CA ASP A 77 -16.20 -3.05 6.48
C ASP A 77 -15.23 -2.58 5.38
N LEU A 78 -14.35 -3.46 4.95
CA LEU A 78 -13.35 -3.17 3.90
C LEU A 78 -13.93 -3.16 2.48
N LYS A 79 -15.23 -3.39 2.31
CA LYS A 79 -15.86 -3.44 0.98
C LYS A 79 -15.56 -2.20 0.11
N PRO A 80 -15.61 -0.94 0.59
CA PRO A 80 -15.27 0.24 -0.21
C PRO A 80 -13.83 0.18 -0.76
N PHE A 81 -12.89 -0.31 0.03
CA PHE A 81 -11.50 -0.48 -0.41
C PHE A 81 -11.37 -1.62 -1.44
N TYR A 82 -12.05 -2.73 -1.26
CA TYR A 82 -12.05 -3.82 -2.25
C TYR A 82 -12.68 -3.40 -3.57
N ASP A 83 -13.76 -2.61 -3.54
CA ASP A 83 -14.36 -2.02 -4.75
C ASP A 83 -13.36 -1.09 -5.47
N LEU A 84 -12.58 -0.30 -4.73
CA LEU A 84 -11.50 0.53 -5.28
C LEU A 84 -10.39 -0.32 -5.93
N LEU A 85 -10.03 -1.46 -5.33
CA LEU A 85 -9.00 -2.36 -5.88
C LEU A 85 -9.39 -2.95 -7.24
N VAL A 86 -10.66 -3.10 -7.54
CA VAL A 86 -11.16 -3.58 -8.84
C VAL A 86 -11.68 -2.48 -9.76
N ASN A 87 -11.58 -1.20 -9.35
CA ASN A 87 -11.96 -0.08 -10.20
C ASN A 87 -11.03 0.01 -11.42
N PRO A 88 -11.54 -0.17 -12.66
CA PRO A 88 -10.71 -0.19 -13.87
C PRO A 88 -10.07 1.17 -14.22
N ASN A 89 -10.59 2.25 -13.67
CA ASN A 89 -10.10 3.61 -13.93
C ASN A 89 -8.92 4.02 -13.06
N VAL A 90 -8.60 3.24 -12.01
CA VAL A 90 -7.52 3.54 -11.06
C VAL A 90 -6.48 2.43 -11.13
N THR A 91 -5.25 2.74 -11.50
CA THR A 91 -4.16 1.77 -11.50
C THR A 91 -3.63 1.54 -10.08
N LYS A 92 -3.53 0.29 -9.64
CA LYS A 92 -2.90 -0.08 -8.37
C LYS A 92 -1.42 -0.34 -8.60
N VAL A 93 -0.57 0.46 -7.97
CA VAL A 93 0.90 0.32 -8.02
C VAL A 93 1.37 -0.35 -6.73
N MET A 94 2.03 -1.48 -6.86
CA MET A 94 2.47 -2.30 -5.74
C MET A 94 3.92 -2.76 -5.95
N HIS A 95 4.55 -3.38 -4.95
CA HIS A 95 5.92 -3.90 -5.07
C HIS A 95 6.02 -5.32 -4.53
N GLY A 96 6.26 -6.30 -5.42
CA GLY A 96 6.33 -7.71 -5.04
C GLY A 96 5.00 -8.24 -4.51
N CYS A 97 3.90 -7.82 -5.09
CA CYS A 97 2.53 -7.86 -4.56
C CYS A 97 1.87 -9.26 -4.51
N ARG A 98 2.60 -10.34 -4.75
CA ARG A 98 2.02 -11.69 -4.79
C ARG A 98 1.27 -12.04 -3.49
N GLN A 99 1.85 -11.72 -2.33
CA GLN A 99 1.25 -12.07 -1.04
C GLN A 99 0.04 -11.18 -0.72
N ASP A 100 0.10 -9.91 -1.11
CA ASP A 100 -1.03 -8.97 -0.96
C ASP A 100 -2.23 -9.42 -1.79
N ILE A 101 -2.00 -9.83 -3.03
CA ILE A 101 -3.05 -10.39 -3.91
C ILE A 101 -3.64 -11.67 -3.31
N GLU A 102 -2.81 -12.56 -2.74
CA GLU A 102 -3.26 -13.77 -2.04
C GLU A 102 -4.21 -13.42 -0.88
N ILE A 103 -3.90 -12.36 -0.12
CA ILE A 103 -4.72 -11.87 0.99
C ILE A 103 -6.07 -11.35 0.47
N PHE A 104 -6.06 -10.46 -0.52
CA PHE A 104 -7.29 -9.89 -1.09
C PHE A 104 -8.17 -10.96 -1.73
N HIS A 105 -7.56 -11.91 -2.43
CA HIS A 105 -8.31 -13.03 -3.01
C HIS A 105 -8.94 -13.90 -1.92
N LYS A 106 -8.22 -14.19 -0.84
CA LYS A 106 -8.74 -14.98 0.27
C LYS A 106 -9.86 -14.27 1.02
N GLN A 107 -9.76 -12.96 1.25
CA GLN A 107 -10.73 -12.20 2.05
C GLN A 107 -11.99 -11.81 1.26
N ALA A 108 -11.82 -11.42 -0.01
CA ALA A 108 -12.89 -10.84 -0.79
C ALA A 108 -13.13 -11.53 -2.15
N GLY A 109 -12.33 -12.55 -2.51
CA GLY A 109 -12.44 -13.23 -3.80
C GLY A 109 -12.00 -12.38 -4.99
N ILE A 110 -11.30 -11.27 -4.78
CA ILE A 110 -10.90 -10.33 -5.82
C ILE A 110 -9.41 -10.45 -6.16
N ILE A 111 -9.07 -10.02 -7.37
CA ILE A 111 -7.71 -9.74 -7.81
C ILE A 111 -7.68 -8.26 -8.22
N PRO A 112 -6.80 -7.43 -7.61
CA PRO A 112 -6.68 -6.01 -7.99
C PRO A 112 -6.45 -5.85 -9.51
N THR A 113 -7.18 -4.92 -10.13
CA THR A 113 -7.04 -4.68 -11.56
C THR A 113 -7.49 -3.26 -11.93
N PRO A 114 -6.76 -2.54 -12.82
CA PRO A 114 -5.41 -2.86 -13.31
C PRO A 114 -4.36 -2.78 -12.19
N VAL A 115 -3.30 -3.57 -12.28
CA VAL A 115 -2.19 -3.57 -11.32
C VAL A 115 -0.84 -3.46 -12.04
N ILE A 116 0.07 -2.69 -11.44
CA ILE A 116 1.49 -2.62 -11.83
C ILE A 116 2.31 -3.06 -10.63
N ASP A 117 3.05 -4.17 -10.78
CA ASP A 117 4.06 -4.59 -9.82
C ASP A 117 5.42 -3.99 -10.20
N THR A 118 5.91 -3.07 -9.38
CA THR A 118 7.18 -2.38 -9.62
C THR A 118 8.40 -3.30 -9.48
N GLN A 119 8.29 -4.45 -8.80
CA GLN A 119 9.36 -5.46 -8.78
C GLN A 119 9.46 -6.16 -10.14
N ILE A 120 8.33 -6.53 -10.76
CA ILE A 120 8.29 -7.11 -12.10
C ILE A 120 8.76 -6.08 -13.14
N ALA A 121 8.29 -4.84 -13.05
CA ALA A 121 8.74 -3.77 -13.94
C ALA A 121 10.27 -3.55 -13.84
N ALA A 122 10.81 -3.56 -12.63
CA ALA A 122 12.23 -3.43 -12.40
C ALA A 122 13.04 -4.60 -12.97
N MET A 123 12.52 -5.84 -12.90
CA MET A 123 13.12 -7.00 -13.50
C MET A 123 13.27 -6.82 -15.03
N VAL A 124 12.21 -6.37 -15.70
CA VAL A 124 12.23 -6.09 -17.14
C VAL A 124 13.21 -4.97 -17.48
N CYS A 125 13.40 -4.01 -16.58
CA CYS A 125 14.38 -2.91 -16.73
C CYS A 125 15.83 -3.30 -16.35
N GLY A 126 16.11 -4.57 -16.05
CA GLY A 126 17.47 -5.07 -15.78
C GLY A 126 17.98 -4.83 -14.36
N PHE A 127 17.11 -4.57 -13.39
CA PHE A 127 17.51 -4.40 -11.98
C PHE A 127 17.73 -5.73 -11.24
N GLY A 128 17.52 -6.89 -11.91
CA GLY A 128 17.61 -8.24 -11.35
C GLY A 128 16.25 -8.86 -11.04
N ASP A 129 16.23 -10.16 -10.73
CA ASP A 129 15.00 -10.97 -10.69
C ASP A 129 14.05 -10.67 -9.53
N ALA A 130 14.54 -10.08 -8.43
CA ALA A 130 13.74 -9.82 -7.23
C ALA A 130 14.33 -8.63 -6.46
N VAL A 131 14.45 -7.48 -7.11
CA VAL A 131 14.96 -6.28 -6.44
C VAL A 131 14.01 -5.85 -5.32
N GLY A 132 14.53 -5.68 -4.10
CA GLY A 132 13.74 -5.17 -2.98
C GLY A 132 13.46 -3.66 -3.12
N TYR A 133 12.34 -3.22 -2.55
CA TYR A 133 11.81 -1.85 -2.62
C TYR A 133 12.87 -0.79 -2.30
N GLU A 134 13.56 -0.92 -1.16
CA GLU A 134 14.64 0.02 -0.76
C GLU A 134 15.74 0.16 -1.82
N THR A 135 16.18 -0.98 -2.37
CA THR A 135 17.23 -0.97 -3.40
C THR A 135 16.75 -0.30 -4.68
N LEU A 136 15.50 -0.54 -5.06
CA LEU A 136 14.88 0.08 -6.22
C LEU A 136 14.78 1.61 -6.02
N ILE A 137 14.21 2.07 -4.90
CA ILE A 137 14.11 3.50 -4.57
C ILE A 137 15.49 4.17 -4.58
N ARG A 138 16.47 3.57 -3.92
CA ARG A 138 17.84 4.12 -3.89
C ARG A 138 18.44 4.25 -5.29
N LYS A 139 18.25 3.25 -6.14
CA LYS A 139 18.84 3.24 -7.49
C LYS A 139 18.12 4.18 -8.46
N THR A 140 16.82 4.38 -8.31
CA THR A 140 16.01 5.17 -9.25
C THR A 140 15.87 6.63 -8.84
N THR A 141 15.76 6.91 -7.53
CA THR A 141 15.49 8.25 -7.01
C THR A 141 16.64 8.84 -6.18
N GLY A 142 17.61 8.01 -5.77
CA GLY A 142 18.62 8.40 -4.77
C GLY A 142 18.06 8.49 -3.33
N GLY A 143 16.77 8.20 -3.13
CA GLY A 143 16.10 8.27 -1.85
C GLY A 143 16.55 7.19 -0.87
N LYS A 144 16.26 7.42 0.42
CA LYS A 144 16.45 6.44 1.49
C LYS A 144 15.08 6.06 2.05
N VAL A 145 14.88 4.78 2.32
CA VAL A 145 13.69 4.25 3.00
C VAL A 145 14.05 4.04 4.47
N ASP A 146 13.18 4.50 5.36
CA ASP A 146 13.30 4.24 6.80
C ASP A 146 13.03 2.75 7.08
N LYS A 147 13.77 2.17 8.03
CA LYS A 147 13.70 0.75 8.39
C LYS A 147 13.17 0.49 9.79
N ASP A 148 12.87 1.52 10.55
CA ASP A 148 12.54 1.39 11.97
C ASP A 148 11.27 0.56 12.21
N SER A 149 10.36 0.50 11.22
CA SER A 149 9.11 -0.26 11.30
C SER A 149 9.22 -1.78 11.01
N ARG A 150 10.37 -2.30 10.59
CA ARG A 150 10.53 -3.72 10.18
C ARG A 150 10.25 -4.75 11.27
N PHE A 151 10.35 -4.36 12.53
CA PHE A 151 10.17 -5.25 13.69
C PHE A 151 8.89 -4.93 14.47
N THR A 152 7.96 -4.21 13.86
CA THR A 152 6.68 -3.87 14.49
C THR A 152 5.80 -5.10 14.59
N ASP A 153 5.23 -5.34 15.77
CA ASP A 153 4.15 -6.32 15.95
C ASP A 153 2.84 -5.75 15.37
N TRP A 154 2.61 -6.02 14.09
CA TRP A 154 1.45 -5.50 13.37
C TRP A 154 0.11 -6.03 13.90
N GLY A 155 0.12 -7.10 14.68
CA GLY A 155 -1.09 -7.64 15.32
C GLY A 155 -1.50 -6.89 16.58
N ARG A 156 -0.60 -6.10 17.16
CA ARG A 156 -0.84 -5.39 18.41
C ARG A 156 -1.69 -4.14 18.20
N ARG A 157 -2.55 -3.84 19.18
CA ARG A 157 -3.31 -2.59 19.26
C ARG A 157 -3.14 -1.92 20.62
N PRO A 158 -3.02 -0.58 20.69
CA PRO A 158 -2.87 0.32 19.54
C PRO A 158 -1.56 0.08 18.77
N LEU A 159 -1.54 0.46 17.50
CA LEU A 159 -0.30 0.50 16.71
C LEU A 159 0.68 1.48 17.36
N SER A 160 1.94 1.08 17.53
CA SER A 160 3.00 1.86 18.20
C SER A 160 4.03 2.33 17.19
#